data_7bdcc5f109339a144713bb4c35c18a00
#
_entry.id   7bdcc5f109339a144713bb4c35c18a00
#
_cell.length_a   1.000
_cell.length_b   1.000
_cell.length_c   1.000
_cell.angle_alpha   90.00
_cell.angle_beta   90.00
_cell.angle_gamma   90.00
#
_symmetry.space_group_name_H-M   'P 1'
#
loop_
_entity.id
_entity.type
_entity.pdbx_description
1 polymer ?
#
loop_
_entity_poly.entity_id
_entity_poly.type
_entity_poly.pdbx_seq_one_letter_code
_entity_poly.pdbx_strand_id
1 'polypeptide(L)'
;MYFARVLAAAALLVALPAAADFNDKKPINATVTGATPSGYPRTMVEGMNAVVRDTYPGSAVSFKPNSPGGGVLEIAEGRADFTATATGTEVRLANEGQSPYSKPLKGKFSYVMQLYDNQFIHFLMTKEWADANGIKSWADIASKKPRMRLAINRPDNPQTTIGAPYEVMKAYGFSINDIEKWGGSYVLGNSSIGLDAIVDDKADVFMNARNLGDALVKDVASKRPLLWIDGDRATIQKAADAFNFKADMVPVGTYPFMEKEYPTVRQWVALLAGSHVPDEVVYKYVKAMAENEKRVQAIGGSLKTSFTAAKMAVNPANLPYHPGALRYYKEKGLVK
;
A
#
# COMPACT_ATOMS: atom_id res chain seq x y z
N MET A 1 -1.42 59.21 59.39
CA MET A 1 -0.92 57.85 59.33
C MET A 1 -1.41 57.23 58.07
N TYR A 2 -0.59 57.19 57.00
CA TYR A 2 -0.91 56.53 55.72
C TYR A 2 -0.12 55.24 55.64
N PHE A 3 -0.86 54.09 55.59
CA PHE A 3 -0.26 52.80 55.33
C PHE A 3 -0.20 52.54 53.82
N ALA A 4 0.98 52.52 53.25
CA ALA A 4 1.23 52.07 51.90
C ALA A 4 1.26 50.55 51.85
N ARG A 5 0.32 49.91 51.09
CA ARG A 5 0.33 48.49 50.79
C ARG A 5 1.19 48.28 49.54
N VAL A 6 2.29 47.59 49.70
CA VAL A 6 3.12 47.10 48.59
C VAL A 6 2.52 45.80 48.13
N LEU A 7 1.97 45.75 46.92
CA LEU A 7 1.58 44.52 46.23
C LEU A 7 2.81 43.93 45.51
N ALA A 8 3.34 42.82 46.02
CA ALA A 8 4.33 42.05 45.35
C ALA A 8 3.64 41.19 44.26
N ALA A 9 3.82 41.50 43.00
CA ALA A 9 3.40 40.65 41.89
C ALA A 9 4.39 39.51 41.71
N ALA A 10 4.02 38.30 42.09
CA ALA A 10 4.78 37.08 41.78
C ALA A 10 4.54 36.68 40.32
N ALA A 11 5.52 36.90 39.45
CA ALA A 11 5.52 36.40 38.09
C ALA A 11 5.75 34.87 38.11
N LEU A 12 4.68 34.10 37.87
CA LEU A 12 4.82 32.69 37.58
C LEU A 12 5.50 32.53 36.21
N LEU A 13 6.77 32.20 36.21
CA LEU A 13 7.47 31.67 35.03
C LEU A 13 6.92 30.27 34.74
N VAL A 14 5.97 30.16 33.83
CA VAL A 14 5.59 28.88 33.24
C VAL A 14 6.76 28.44 32.38
N ALA A 15 7.59 27.52 32.91
CA ALA A 15 8.60 26.86 32.15
C ALA A 15 7.92 26.01 31.06
N LEU A 16 7.97 26.46 29.81
CA LEU A 16 7.58 25.65 28.67
C LEU A 16 8.47 24.40 28.69
N PRO A 17 7.93 23.19 28.57
CA PRO A 17 8.74 22.00 28.49
C PRO A 17 9.67 22.15 27.29
N ALA A 18 10.98 22.05 27.54
CA ALA A 18 11.98 22.04 26.47
C ALA A 18 11.58 20.95 25.46
N ALA A 19 11.42 21.35 24.19
CA ALA A 19 11.09 20.39 23.14
C ALA A 19 12.18 19.31 23.13
N ALA A 20 11.78 18.05 23.36
CA ALA A 20 12.70 16.93 23.40
C ALA A 20 13.54 16.91 22.11
N ASP A 21 14.86 16.81 22.24
CA ASP A 21 15.76 16.71 21.10
C ASP A 21 15.81 15.28 20.58
N PHE A 22 15.17 15.01 19.45
CA PHE A 22 15.16 13.71 18.78
C PHE A 22 16.34 13.52 17.82
N ASN A 23 17.30 14.44 17.79
CA ASN A 23 18.48 14.38 16.90
C ASN A 23 19.65 13.58 17.47
N ASP A 24 19.53 13.06 18.68
CA ASP A 24 20.56 12.22 19.28
C ASP A 24 20.72 10.88 18.53
N LYS A 25 21.82 10.18 18.82
CA LYS A 25 22.12 8.87 18.22
C LYS A 25 21.69 7.68 19.08
N LYS A 26 20.82 7.90 20.07
CA LYS A 26 20.33 6.80 20.90
C LYS A 26 19.59 5.76 20.06
N PRO A 27 19.76 4.48 20.37
CA PRO A 27 19.08 3.41 19.67
C PRO A 27 17.56 3.49 19.86
N ILE A 28 16.83 2.92 18.90
CA ILE A 28 15.39 2.73 18.98
C ILE A 28 15.04 1.24 18.92
N ASN A 29 13.95 0.87 19.58
CA ASN A 29 13.38 -0.46 19.52
C ASN A 29 12.04 -0.38 18.82
N ALA A 30 11.81 -1.25 17.83
CA ALA A 30 10.56 -1.28 17.13
C ALA A 30 10.32 -2.64 16.45
N THR A 31 9.05 -3.02 16.34
CA THR A 31 8.61 -4.16 15.55
C THR A 31 7.84 -3.68 14.34
N VAL A 32 8.32 -4.02 13.16
CA VAL A 32 7.63 -3.74 11.88
C VAL A 32 6.90 -5.01 11.46
N THR A 33 5.62 -4.88 11.12
CA THR A 33 4.78 -5.99 10.65
C THR A 33 4.24 -5.73 9.24
N GLY A 34 3.38 -6.59 8.78
CA GLY A 34 2.76 -6.57 7.44
C GLY A 34 3.29 -7.69 6.57
N ALA A 35 2.66 -7.86 5.43
CA ALA A 35 3.06 -8.73 4.33
C ALA A 35 3.46 -10.18 4.64
N THR A 36 3.84 -10.85 3.58
CA THR A 36 4.23 -12.26 3.57
C THR A 36 5.64 -12.48 4.11
N PRO A 37 5.94 -13.68 4.65
CA PRO A 37 7.28 -14.02 5.17
C PRO A 37 8.34 -14.16 4.08
N SER A 38 7.98 -14.01 2.82
CA SER A 38 8.84 -14.19 1.65
C SER A 38 8.58 -13.10 0.58
N GLY A 39 9.45 -13.03 -0.42
CA GLY A 39 9.32 -12.11 -1.54
C GLY A 39 9.71 -10.66 -1.21
N TYR A 40 9.35 -9.76 -2.12
CA TYR A 40 9.76 -8.36 -2.05
C TYR A 40 9.36 -7.64 -0.75
N PRO A 41 8.15 -7.82 -0.19
CA PRO A 41 7.78 -7.13 1.05
C PRO A 41 8.73 -7.45 2.22
N ARG A 42 9.17 -8.71 2.37
CA ARG A 42 10.17 -9.08 3.37
C ARG A 42 11.50 -8.38 3.12
N THR A 43 12.02 -8.46 1.89
CA THR A 43 13.28 -7.82 1.50
C THR A 43 13.23 -6.31 1.77
N MET A 44 12.12 -5.67 1.47
CA MET A 44 11.90 -4.26 1.72
C MET A 44 11.99 -3.91 3.21
N VAL A 45 11.24 -4.60 4.06
CA VAL A 45 11.21 -4.32 5.51
C VAL A 45 12.56 -4.61 6.15
N GLU A 46 13.20 -5.74 5.82
CA GLU A 46 14.53 -6.09 6.35
C GLU A 46 15.59 -5.07 5.93
N GLY A 47 15.54 -4.60 4.68
CA GLY A 47 16.42 -3.55 4.18
C GLY A 47 16.21 -2.21 4.89
N MET A 48 14.96 -1.79 5.08
CA MET A 48 14.63 -0.58 5.84
C MET A 48 15.12 -0.68 7.30
N ASN A 49 14.88 -1.81 7.95
CA ASN A 49 15.35 -2.06 9.30
C ASN A 49 16.88 -2.04 9.40
N ALA A 50 17.60 -2.52 8.38
CA ALA A 50 19.06 -2.41 8.31
C ALA A 50 19.50 -0.95 8.23
N VAL A 51 18.84 -0.11 7.44
CA VAL A 51 19.12 1.33 7.37
C VAL A 51 18.96 1.99 8.75
N VAL A 52 17.92 1.62 9.51
CA VAL A 52 17.71 2.15 10.88
C VAL A 52 18.81 1.71 11.80
N ARG A 53 19.15 0.42 11.84
CA ARG A 53 20.23 -0.11 12.71
C ARG A 53 21.59 0.53 12.44
N ASP A 54 21.90 0.80 11.18
CA ASP A 54 23.16 1.45 10.81
C ASP A 54 23.17 2.95 11.15
N THR A 55 22.00 3.61 11.06
CA THR A 55 21.85 5.04 11.41
C THR A 55 21.89 5.26 12.92
N TYR A 56 21.33 4.33 13.68
CA TYR A 56 21.26 4.33 15.15
C TYR A 56 21.81 3.01 15.70
N PRO A 57 23.14 2.88 15.85
CA PRO A 57 23.77 1.65 16.34
C PRO A 57 23.22 1.19 17.69
N GLY A 58 23.00 -0.11 17.83
CA GLY A 58 22.38 -0.70 19.01
C GLY A 58 20.85 -0.79 18.94
N SER A 59 20.21 -0.27 17.87
CA SER A 59 18.77 -0.38 17.68
C SER A 59 18.32 -1.85 17.48
N ALA A 60 17.23 -2.23 18.16
CA ALA A 60 16.57 -3.51 17.98
C ALA A 60 15.28 -3.32 17.14
N VAL A 61 15.46 -3.32 15.81
CA VAL A 61 14.31 -3.24 14.88
C VAL A 61 14.13 -4.60 14.20
N SER A 62 12.97 -5.20 14.42
CA SER A 62 12.64 -6.54 13.96
C SER A 62 11.49 -6.55 12.95
N PHE A 63 11.42 -7.62 12.16
CA PHE A 63 10.30 -7.88 11.26
C PHE A 63 9.46 -9.05 11.75
N LYS A 64 8.15 -8.83 11.90
CA LYS A 64 7.15 -9.84 12.25
C LYS A 64 6.23 -10.08 11.04
N PRO A 65 6.45 -11.14 10.25
CA PRO A 65 5.63 -11.44 9.08
C PRO A 65 4.25 -12.03 9.44
N ASN A 66 3.43 -12.28 8.41
CA ASN A 66 2.14 -12.97 8.49
C ASN A 66 1.06 -12.27 9.34
N SER A 67 0.93 -10.97 9.15
CA SER A 67 -0.10 -10.22 9.86
C SER A 67 -1.35 -10.05 8.99
N PRO A 68 -2.49 -10.65 9.35
CA PRO A 68 -3.76 -10.39 8.68
C PRO A 68 -4.08 -8.89 8.64
N GLY A 69 -4.77 -8.45 7.61
CA GLY A 69 -5.11 -7.04 7.49
C GLY A 69 -3.91 -6.12 7.22
N GLY A 70 -2.88 -6.64 6.52
CA GLY A 70 -1.68 -5.85 6.26
C GLY A 70 -0.97 -5.37 7.52
N GLY A 71 -1.22 -6.00 8.66
CA GLY A 71 -0.65 -5.62 9.96
C GLY A 71 -1.35 -4.44 10.66
N VAL A 72 -2.42 -3.89 10.10
CA VAL A 72 -3.11 -2.75 10.71
C VAL A 72 -3.76 -3.12 12.04
N LEU A 73 -4.26 -4.34 12.19
CA LEU A 73 -4.82 -4.82 13.46
C LEU A 73 -3.73 -4.89 14.54
N GLU A 74 -2.56 -5.41 14.20
CA GLU A 74 -1.43 -5.55 15.14
C GLU A 74 -0.96 -4.20 15.68
N ILE A 75 -0.82 -3.19 14.80
CA ILE A 75 -0.41 -1.86 15.26
C ILE A 75 -1.53 -1.15 16.04
N ALA A 76 -2.80 -1.39 15.68
CA ALA A 76 -3.94 -0.81 16.39
C ALA A 76 -4.12 -1.40 17.80
N GLU A 77 -3.67 -2.62 18.04
CA GLU A 77 -3.73 -3.33 19.31
C GLU A 77 -2.40 -3.32 20.10
N GLY A 78 -1.38 -2.63 19.60
CA GLY A 78 -0.09 -2.51 20.26
C GLY A 78 0.76 -3.79 20.23
N ARG A 79 0.49 -4.73 19.32
CA ARG A 79 1.28 -5.95 19.14
C ARG A 79 2.46 -5.79 18.17
N ALA A 80 2.49 -4.69 17.46
CA ALA A 80 3.60 -4.21 16.63
C ALA A 80 3.57 -2.68 16.59
N ASP A 81 4.69 -2.06 16.27
CA ASP A 81 4.82 -0.60 16.23
C ASP A 81 4.46 -0.03 14.87
N PHE A 82 4.92 -0.69 13.80
CA PHE A 82 4.71 -0.24 12.43
C PHE A 82 4.13 -1.36 11.56
N THR A 83 3.41 -0.96 10.50
CA THR A 83 3.17 -1.81 9.34
C THR A 83 3.67 -1.14 8.07
N ALA A 84 4.37 -1.91 7.21
CA ALA A 84 5.04 -1.40 6.00
C ALA A 84 4.35 -1.84 4.69
N THR A 85 3.14 -2.35 4.75
CA THR A 85 2.42 -2.87 3.56
C THR A 85 0.98 -2.39 3.47
N ALA A 86 0.62 -1.39 4.26
CA ALA A 86 -0.72 -0.84 4.22
C ALA A 86 -0.97 -0.07 2.92
N THR A 87 -2.11 -0.33 2.31
CA THR A 87 -2.63 0.39 1.15
C THR A 87 -3.95 1.09 1.51
N GLY A 88 -4.54 1.81 0.57
CA GLY A 88 -5.85 2.42 0.75
C GLY A 88 -6.94 1.39 1.10
N THR A 89 -6.79 0.14 0.63
CA THR A 89 -7.73 -0.94 0.93
C THR A 89 -7.75 -1.26 2.42
N GLU A 90 -6.59 -1.56 3.01
CA GLU A 90 -6.49 -1.88 4.43
C GLU A 90 -6.91 -0.71 5.31
N VAL A 91 -6.50 0.52 4.94
CA VAL A 91 -6.89 1.74 5.68
C VAL A 91 -8.41 1.93 5.70
N ARG A 92 -9.07 1.77 4.55
CA ARG A 92 -10.53 1.90 4.46
C ARG A 92 -11.22 0.82 5.29
N LEU A 93 -10.90 -0.45 5.05
CA LEU A 93 -11.52 -1.57 5.75
C LEU A 93 -11.34 -1.47 7.27
N ALA A 94 -10.15 -1.08 7.73
CA ALA A 94 -9.87 -0.88 9.15
C ALA A 94 -10.68 0.27 9.75
N ASN A 95 -10.79 1.40 9.05
CA ASN A 95 -11.55 2.54 9.52
C ASN A 95 -13.06 2.28 9.58
N GLU A 96 -13.58 1.45 8.70
CA GLU A 96 -15.00 1.08 8.60
C GLU A 96 -15.35 -0.15 9.45
N GLY A 97 -14.36 -0.89 9.95
CA GLY A 97 -14.57 -2.14 10.69
C GLY A 97 -15.12 -3.27 9.81
N GLN A 98 -14.79 -3.23 8.53
CA GLN A 98 -15.15 -4.29 7.57
C GLN A 98 -14.15 -5.44 7.63
N SER A 99 -14.61 -6.64 7.28
CA SER A 99 -13.73 -7.83 7.26
C SER A 99 -12.39 -7.54 6.58
N PRO A 100 -11.28 -7.92 7.19
CA PRO A 100 -11.11 -8.85 8.31
C PRO A 100 -11.18 -8.19 9.71
N TYR A 101 -11.50 -6.92 9.78
CA TYR A 101 -11.63 -6.20 11.06
C TYR A 101 -13.05 -6.38 11.59
N SER A 102 -13.19 -6.67 12.88
CA SER A 102 -14.49 -6.88 13.53
C SER A 102 -15.13 -5.59 14.07
N LYS A 103 -14.38 -4.48 14.06
CA LYS A 103 -14.81 -3.16 14.53
C LYS A 103 -13.95 -2.05 13.92
N PRO A 104 -14.46 -0.81 13.83
CA PRO A 104 -13.67 0.34 13.37
C PRO A 104 -12.42 0.58 14.22
N LEU A 105 -11.30 0.80 13.56
CA LEU A 105 -9.99 1.07 14.18
C LEU A 105 -9.55 2.53 14.03
N LYS A 106 -10.45 3.42 13.62
CA LYS A 106 -10.18 4.84 13.45
C LYS A 106 -9.54 5.46 14.71
N GLY A 107 -8.43 6.18 14.53
CA GLY A 107 -7.69 6.82 15.62
C GLY A 107 -6.74 5.89 16.38
N LYS A 108 -6.64 4.60 16.00
CA LYS A 108 -5.72 3.64 16.61
C LYS A 108 -4.39 3.53 15.89
N PHE A 109 -4.26 4.15 14.73
CA PHE A 109 -3.05 4.21 13.93
C PHE A 109 -2.97 5.53 13.17
N SER A 110 -1.77 5.88 12.74
CA SER A 110 -1.47 7.15 12.07
C SER A 110 -0.55 6.93 10.89
N TYR A 111 -0.56 7.89 9.96
CA TYR A 111 0.31 7.90 8.78
C TYR A 111 1.73 8.25 9.16
N VAL A 112 2.70 7.49 8.67
CA VAL A 112 4.12 7.77 8.85
C VAL A 112 4.73 8.27 7.55
N MET A 113 4.74 7.44 6.49
CA MET A 113 5.33 7.83 5.21
C MET A 113 4.76 7.02 4.05
N GLN A 114 4.77 7.61 2.85
CA GLN A 114 4.62 6.87 1.62
C GLN A 114 5.91 6.10 1.30
N LEU A 115 5.80 4.81 1.07
CA LEU A 115 6.91 3.97 0.65
C LEU A 115 7.07 4.00 -0.87
N TYR A 116 5.97 3.75 -1.58
CA TYR A 116 5.94 3.81 -3.05
C TYR A 116 4.52 3.97 -3.57
N ASP A 117 4.40 4.39 -4.84
CA ASP A 117 3.13 4.64 -5.52
C ASP A 117 3.14 4.12 -6.98
N ASN A 118 3.99 3.16 -7.27
CA ASN A 118 4.23 2.63 -8.61
C ASN A 118 3.75 1.19 -8.80
N GLN A 119 2.78 0.76 -8.00
CA GLN A 119 2.07 -0.50 -8.25
C GLN A 119 0.79 -0.25 -9.05
N PHE A 120 0.60 -1.08 -10.08
CA PHE A 120 -0.51 -0.98 -11.00
C PHE A 120 -1.29 -2.30 -11.00
N ILE A 121 -2.60 -2.20 -10.97
CA ILE A 121 -3.44 -3.40 -11.12
C ILE A 121 -3.34 -3.85 -12.57
N HIS A 122 -2.90 -5.07 -12.79
CA HIS A 122 -2.88 -5.69 -14.09
C HIS A 122 -4.21 -6.38 -14.35
N PHE A 123 -4.89 -5.97 -15.39
CA PHE A 123 -6.14 -6.54 -15.87
C PHE A 123 -5.83 -7.31 -17.15
N LEU A 124 -5.36 -8.55 -17.00
CA LEU A 124 -4.90 -9.36 -18.12
C LEU A 124 -5.87 -10.49 -18.42
N MET A 125 -5.97 -10.86 -19.69
CA MET A 125 -6.71 -12.03 -20.15
C MET A 125 -5.89 -12.79 -21.20
N THR A 126 -6.08 -14.10 -21.29
CA THR A 126 -5.48 -14.87 -22.37
C THR A 126 -6.16 -14.51 -23.69
N LYS A 127 -5.35 -14.37 -24.75
CA LYS A 127 -5.87 -14.08 -26.09
C LYS A 127 -6.86 -15.15 -26.57
N GLU A 128 -6.58 -16.40 -26.27
CA GLU A 128 -7.43 -17.55 -26.64
C GLU A 128 -8.86 -17.41 -26.05
N TRP A 129 -8.96 -17.16 -24.73
CA TRP A 129 -10.25 -16.96 -24.08
C TRP A 129 -10.97 -15.70 -24.60
N ALA A 130 -10.23 -14.62 -24.81
CA ALA A 130 -10.78 -13.37 -25.31
C ALA A 130 -11.39 -13.54 -26.69
N ASP A 131 -10.68 -14.20 -27.61
CA ASP A 131 -11.14 -14.46 -28.98
C ASP A 131 -12.36 -15.41 -28.99
N ALA A 132 -12.31 -16.50 -28.22
CA ALA A 132 -13.39 -17.48 -28.12
C ALA A 132 -14.72 -16.87 -27.60
N ASN A 133 -14.65 -15.84 -26.76
CA ASN A 133 -15.82 -15.18 -26.17
C ASN A 133 -16.10 -13.79 -26.80
N GLY A 134 -15.25 -13.32 -27.72
CA GLY A 134 -15.33 -12.01 -28.34
C GLY A 134 -15.17 -10.87 -27.33
N ILE A 135 -14.30 -11.02 -26.31
CA ILE A 135 -14.06 -10.05 -25.24
C ILE A 135 -12.90 -9.15 -25.61
N LYS A 136 -13.11 -7.84 -25.46
CA LYS A 136 -12.05 -6.83 -25.59
C LYS A 136 -11.99 -5.90 -24.37
N SER A 137 -13.10 -5.75 -23.66
CA SER A 137 -13.29 -4.74 -22.63
C SER A 137 -14.08 -5.25 -21.42
N TRP A 138 -14.04 -4.49 -20.36
CA TRP A 138 -14.89 -4.69 -19.18
C TRP A 138 -16.39 -4.68 -19.54
N ALA A 139 -16.79 -3.80 -20.46
CA ALA A 139 -18.17 -3.73 -20.92
C ALA A 139 -18.60 -5.01 -21.65
N ASP A 140 -17.70 -5.63 -22.42
CA ASP A 140 -17.97 -6.94 -23.04
C ASP A 140 -18.17 -8.02 -22.00
N ILE A 141 -17.33 -8.08 -20.97
CA ILE A 141 -17.47 -9.05 -19.87
C ILE A 141 -18.84 -8.88 -19.19
N ALA A 142 -19.21 -7.64 -18.84
CA ALA A 142 -20.46 -7.33 -18.17
C ALA A 142 -21.70 -7.72 -19.03
N SER A 143 -21.66 -7.46 -20.33
CA SER A 143 -22.78 -7.70 -21.23
C SER A 143 -22.92 -9.16 -21.64
N LYS A 144 -21.80 -9.84 -21.95
CA LYS A 144 -21.78 -11.21 -22.48
C LYS A 144 -21.78 -12.27 -21.39
N LYS A 145 -21.37 -11.91 -20.16
CA LYS A 145 -21.35 -12.79 -18.99
C LYS A 145 -20.65 -14.14 -19.27
N PRO A 146 -19.43 -14.12 -19.81
CA PRO A 146 -18.76 -15.34 -20.22
C PRO A 146 -18.37 -16.20 -19.02
N ARG A 147 -18.33 -17.52 -19.20
CA ARG A 147 -17.63 -18.39 -18.27
C ARG A 147 -16.17 -17.96 -18.20
N MET A 148 -15.65 -17.66 -17.00
CA MET A 148 -14.32 -17.11 -16.78
C MET A 148 -13.64 -17.80 -15.60
N ARG A 149 -12.41 -18.26 -15.79
CA ARG A 149 -11.52 -18.72 -14.71
C ARG A 149 -10.65 -17.56 -14.29
N LEU A 150 -10.94 -16.96 -13.12
CA LEU A 150 -10.30 -15.73 -12.66
C LEU A 150 -9.21 -16.02 -11.62
N ALA A 151 -7.97 -15.65 -11.93
CA ALA A 151 -6.89 -15.59 -10.95
C ALA A 151 -6.86 -14.23 -10.26
N ILE A 152 -7.11 -14.22 -8.95
CA ILE A 152 -7.23 -13.02 -8.14
C ILE A 152 -6.79 -13.30 -6.70
N ASN A 153 -6.45 -12.28 -5.95
CA ASN A 153 -6.22 -12.41 -4.52
C ASN A 153 -7.50 -12.80 -3.77
N ARG A 154 -7.34 -13.46 -2.64
CA ARG A 154 -8.46 -13.89 -1.80
C ARG A 154 -9.18 -12.69 -1.18
N PRO A 155 -10.52 -12.66 -1.18
CA PRO A 155 -11.30 -11.58 -0.56
C PRO A 155 -11.08 -11.47 0.96
N ASP A 156 -10.73 -12.59 1.62
CA ASP A 156 -10.48 -12.68 3.05
C ASP A 156 -9.00 -12.50 3.42
N ASN A 157 -8.14 -12.26 2.42
CA ASN A 157 -6.73 -11.95 2.64
C ASN A 157 -6.44 -10.48 2.34
N PRO A 158 -6.56 -9.61 3.34
CA PRO A 158 -6.36 -8.17 3.18
C PRO A 158 -4.89 -7.75 3.05
N GLN A 159 -3.95 -8.68 3.06
CA GLN A 159 -2.52 -8.38 2.81
C GLN A 159 -2.25 -7.94 1.38
N THR A 160 -3.28 -7.85 0.56
CA THR A 160 -3.10 -7.64 -0.84
C THR A 160 -4.16 -6.69 -1.35
N THR A 161 -3.83 -5.85 -2.13
CA THR A 161 -4.37 -4.98 -3.17
C THR A 161 -5.71 -5.40 -3.80
N ILE A 162 -6.49 -6.18 -3.07
CA ILE A 162 -7.73 -6.82 -3.52
C ILE A 162 -8.84 -5.82 -3.84
N GLY A 163 -8.87 -4.70 -3.13
CA GLY A 163 -10.00 -3.79 -3.22
C GLY A 163 -10.27 -3.29 -4.64
N ALA A 164 -9.24 -2.84 -5.33
CA ALA A 164 -9.40 -2.20 -6.63
C ALA A 164 -10.04 -3.09 -7.72
N PRO A 165 -9.61 -4.34 -7.95
CA PRO A 165 -10.28 -5.21 -8.93
C PRO A 165 -11.77 -5.43 -8.65
N TYR A 166 -12.15 -5.58 -7.39
CA TYR A 166 -13.55 -5.76 -6.99
C TYR A 166 -14.39 -4.51 -7.25
N GLU A 167 -13.87 -3.33 -6.94
CA GLU A 167 -14.57 -2.07 -7.21
C GLU A 167 -14.63 -1.78 -8.72
N VAL A 168 -13.64 -2.20 -9.52
CA VAL A 168 -13.72 -2.11 -10.98
C VAL A 168 -14.83 -3.01 -11.51
N MET A 169 -14.90 -4.29 -11.12
CA MET A 169 -15.98 -5.18 -11.52
C MET A 169 -17.35 -4.60 -11.14
N LYS A 170 -17.49 -4.10 -9.92
CA LYS A 170 -18.71 -3.45 -9.42
C LYS A 170 -19.08 -2.20 -10.23
N ALA A 171 -18.11 -1.38 -10.62
CA ALA A 171 -18.34 -0.20 -11.46
C ALA A 171 -18.87 -0.56 -12.85
N TYR A 172 -18.54 -1.77 -13.36
CA TYR A 172 -19.06 -2.34 -14.59
C TYR A 172 -20.31 -3.19 -14.38
N GLY A 173 -20.88 -3.23 -13.17
CA GLY A 173 -22.17 -3.82 -12.87
C GLY A 173 -22.17 -5.32 -12.58
N PHE A 174 -21.04 -5.90 -12.21
CA PHE A 174 -20.96 -7.30 -11.79
C PHE A 174 -19.97 -7.50 -10.62
N SER A 175 -20.01 -8.67 -10.03
CA SER A 175 -19.19 -9.03 -8.88
C SER A 175 -18.52 -10.39 -9.06
N ILE A 176 -17.65 -10.76 -8.12
CA ILE A 176 -17.07 -12.09 -8.09
C ILE A 176 -18.16 -13.19 -8.02
N ASN A 177 -19.23 -12.97 -7.26
CA ASN A 177 -20.33 -13.93 -7.16
C ASN A 177 -21.11 -14.12 -8.48
N ASP A 178 -21.11 -13.11 -9.35
CA ASP A 178 -21.75 -13.22 -10.66
C ASP A 178 -20.92 -14.08 -11.61
N ILE A 179 -19.58 -14.05 -11.47
CA ILE A 179 -18.68 -14.94 -12.23
C ILE A 179 -19.01 -16.41 -11.94
N GLU A 180 -19.30 -16.79 -10.68
CA GLU A 180 -19.72 -18.15 -10.33
C GLU A 180 -21.06 -18.51 -10.98
N LYS A 181 -22.04 -17.61 -10.94
CA LYS A 181 -23.36 -17.80 -11.60
C LYS A 181 -23.23 -17.99 -13.11
N TRP A 182 -22.19 -17.41 -13.74
CA TRP A 182 -21.88 -17.59 -15.17
C TRP A 182 -21.13 -18.90 -15.45
N GLY A 183 -20.93 -19.76 -14.44
CA GLY A 183 -20.23 -21.03 -14.54
C GLY A 183 -18.69 -20.88 -14.46
N GLY A 184 -18.22 -19.73 -14.03
CA GLY A 184 -16.80 -19.47 -13.82
C GLY A 184 -16.24 -20.06 -12.53
N SER A 185 -14.95 -19.88 -12.32
CA SER A 185 -14.23 -20.36 -11.13
C SER A 185 -13.06 -19.43 -10.79
N TYR A 186 -12.42 -19.68 -9.64
CA TYR A 186 -11.31 -18.84 -9.15
C TYR A 186 -10.05 -19.63 -8.88
N VAL A 187 -8.91 -19.00 -9.17
CA VAL A 187 -7.61 -19.36 -8.58
C VAL A 187 -7.27 -18.25 -7.60
N LEU A 188 -7.43 -18.54 -6.32
CA LEU A 188 -7.26 -17.58 -5.24
C LEU A 188 -5.83 -17.63 -4.69
N GLY A 189 -5.09 -16.53 -4.81
CA GLY A 189 -3.71 -16.48 -4.35
C GLY A 189 -3.00 -15.16 -4.64
N ASN A 190 -1.70 -15.12 -4.36
CA ASN A 190 -0.87 -13.97 -4.71
C ASN A 190 -0.63 -13.87 -6.23
N SER A 191 0.02 -12.80 -6.66
CA SER A 191 0.23 -12.53 -8.09
C SER A 191 1.07 -13.59 -8.81
N SER A 192 2.01 -14.26 -8.13
CA SER A 192 2.80 -15.34 -8.75
C SER A 192 1.94 -16.58 -8.98
N ILE A 193 1.16 -17.00 -7.97
CA ILE A 193 0.20 -18.13 -8.11
C ILE A 193 -0.78 -17.85 -9.27
N GLY A 194 -1.28 -16.60 -9.36
CA GLY A 194 -2.20 -16.25 -10.43
C GLY A 194 -1.58 -16.30 -11.84
N LEU A 195 -0.34 -15.84 -11.98
CA LEU A 195 0.39 -15.90 -13.25
C LEU A 195 0.77 -17.32 -13.63
N ASP A 196 1.19 -18.15 -12.66
CA ASP A 196 1.44 -19.59 -12.89
C ASP A 196 0.16 -20.30 -13.35
N ALA A 197 -1.00 -19.93 -12.78
CA ALA A 197 -2.28 -20.49 -13.21
C ALA A 197 -2.64 -20.15 -14.66
N ILE A 198 -2.23 -18.98 -15.18
CA ILE A 198 -2.37 -18.65 -16.61
C ILE A 198 -1.49 -19.59 -17.45
N VAL A 199 -0.23 -19.79 -17.07
CA VAL A 199 0.69 -20.69 -17.80
C VAL A 199 0.18 -22.13 -17.79
N ASP A 200 -0.34 -22.59 -16.66
CA ASP A 200 -0.85 -23.96 -16.46
C ASP A 200 -2.24 -24.21 -17.07
N ASP A 201 -2.81 -23.25 -17.78
CA ASP A 201 -4.19 -23.29 -18.29
C ASP A 201 -5.26 -23.53 -17.23
N LYS A 202 -5.04 -23.00 -16.02
CA LYS A 202 -5.99 -23.03 -14.90
C LYS A 202 -6.78 -21.74 -14.74
N ALA A 203 -6.33 -20.65 -15.39
CA ALA A 203 -6.98 -19.34 -15.39
C ALA A 203 -7.00 -18.71 -16.78
N ASP A 204 -8.05 -17.96 -17.05
CA ASP A 204 -8.25 -17.19 -18.29
C ASP A 204 -7.92 -15.72 -18.10
N VAL A 205 -8.21 -15.21 -16.89
CA VAL A 205 -8.09 -13.79 -16.52
C VAL A 205 -7.27 -13.66 -15.25
N PHE A 206 -6.41 -12.64 -15.22
CA PHE A 206 -5.57 -12.30 -14.07
C PHE A 206 -5.82 -10.86 -13.63
N MET A 207 -6.08 -10.68 -12.33
CA MET A 207 -6.28 -9.36 -11.73
C MET A 207 -5.48 -9.23 -10.45
N ASN A 208 -4.34 -8.52 -10.52
CA ASN A 208 -3.50 -8.29 -9.35
C ASN A 208 -2.54 -7.11 -9.55
N ALA A 209 -1.94 -6.60 -8.46
CA ALA A 209 -0.97 -5.52 -8.51
C ALA A 209 0.43 -6.03 -8.85
N ARG A 210 1.08 -5.34 -9.78
CA ARG A 210 2.48 -5.51 -10.16
C ARG A 210 3.09 -4.17 -10.59
N ASN A 211 4.41 -4.11 -10.66
CA ASN A 211 5.08 -2.98 -11.30
C ASN A 211 4.92 -3.06 -12.82
N LEU A 212 4.85 -1.92 -13.49
CA LEU A 212 4.84 -1.91 -14.95
C LEU A 212 6.14 -2.48 -15.52
N GLY A 213 6.02 -3.22 -16.63
CA GLY A 213 7.15 -3.86 -17.29
C GLY A 213 7.70 -5.07 -16.53
N ASP A 214 6.93 -5.64 -15.59
CA ASP A 214 7.30 -6.80 -14.77
C ASP A 214 7.78 -7.98 -15.62
N ALA A 215 8.93 -8.55 -15.24
CA ALA A 215 9.58 -9.63 -15.98
C ALA A 215 8.74 -10.92 -15.99
N LEU A 216 8.04 -11.22 -14.89
CA LEU A 216 7.18 -12.41 -14.82
C LEU A 216 5.98 -12.29 -15.76
N VAL A 217 5.37 -11.10 -15.88
CA VAL A 217 4.30 -10.87 -16.86
C VAL A 217 4.81 -11.04 -18.30
N LYS A 218 6.03 -10.58 -18.59
CA LYS A 218 6.66 -10.77 -19.91
C LYS A 218 6.94 -12.25 -20.19
N ASP A 219 7.43 -12.98 -19.21
CA ASP A 219 7.68 -14.43 -19.31
C ASP A 219 6.38 -15.19 -19.57
N VAL A 220 5.32 -14.91 -18.82
CA VAL A 220 3.99 -15.50 -19.03
C VAL A 220 3.46 -15.17 -20.43
N ALA A 221 3.56 -13.92 -20.87
CA ALA A 221 3.10 -13.50 -22.20
C ALA A 221 3.87 -14.19 -23.36
N SER A 222 5.12 -14.61 -23.12
CA SER A 222 5.89 -15.40 -24.10
C SER A 222 5.42 -16.84 -24.23
N LYS A 223 4.81 -17.41 -23.19
CA LYS A 223 4.28 -18.78 -23.12
C LYS A 223 2.80 -18.86 -23.50
N ARG A 224 2.03 -17.89 -23.08
CA ARG A 224 0.59 -17.74 -23.33
C ARG A 224 0.31 -16.31 -23.80
N PRO A 225 -0.13 -16.08 -25.05
CA PRO A 225 -0.47 -14.74 -25.53
C PRO A 225 -1.51 -14.07 -24.64
N LEU A 226 -1.18 -12.86 -24.18
CA LEU A 226 -2.02 -12.07 -23.29
C LEU A 226 -2.58 -10.84 -24.02
N LEU A 227 -3.69 -10.34 -23.50
CA LEU A 227 -4.26 -9.03 -23.84
C LEU A 227 -4.54 -8.28 -22.54
N TRP A 228 -4.59 -6.95 -22.62
CA TRP A 228 -5.11 -6.11 -21.54
C TRP A 228 -6.62 -5.93 -21.70
N ILE A 229 -7.37 -6.04 -20.60
CA ILE A 229 -8.82 -5.77 -20.62
C ILE A 229 -9.01 -4.25 -20.73
N ASP A 230 -9.58 -3.80 -21.83
CA ASP A 230 -9.84 -2.38 -22.07
C ASP A 230 -10.98 -1.85 -21.19
N GLY A 231 -10.97 -0.54 -20.94
CA GLY A 231 -11.96 0.09 -20.10
C GLY A 231 -12.04 1.60 -20.24
N ASP A 232 -13.11 2.17 -19.68
CA ASP A 232 -13.25 3.61 -19.58
C ASP A 232 -12.49 4.16 -18.37
N ARG A 233 -11.64 5.15 -18.61
CA ARG A 233 -10.80 5.76 -17.56
C ARG A 233 -11.63 6.39 -16.43
N ALA A 234 -12.78 7.01 -16.74
CA ALA A 234 -13.62 7.63 -15.72
C ALA A 234 -14.26 6.57 -14.81
N THR A 235 -14.69 5.45 -15.37
CA THR A 235 -15.21 4.29 -14.63
C THR A 235 -14.11 3.68 -13.74
N ILE A 236 -12.89 3.53 -14.25
CA ILE A 236 -11.74 3.06 -13.48
C ILE A 236 -11.39 4.06 -12.36
N GLN A 237 -11.44 5.39 -12.61
CA GLN A 237 -11.21 6.39 -11.57
C GLN A 237 -12.25 6.31 -10.45
N LYS A 238 -13.53 6.17 -10.79
CA LYS A 238 -14.60 5.99 -9.80
C LYS A 238 -14.37 4.76 -8.91
N ALA A 239 -13.87 3.67 -9.47
CA ALA A 239 -13.49 2.49 -8.70
C ALA A 239 -12.24 2.73 -7.82
N ALA A 240 -11.25 3.48 -8.32
CA ALA A 240 -10.03 3.80 -7.61
C ALA A 240 -10.28 4.74 -6.42
N ASP A 241 -11.23 5.68 -6.54
CA ASP A 241 -11.58 6.66 -5.49
C ASP A 241 -12.04 5.97 -4.19
N ALA A 242 -12.60 4.76 -4.29
CA ALA A 242 -13.01 3.97 -3.13
C ALA A 242 -11.86 3.73 -2.12
N PHE A 243 -10.60 3.78 -2.56
CA PHE A 243 -9.42 3.52 -1.74
C PHE A 243 -8.39 4.66 -1.78
N ASN A 244 -8.77 5.85 -2.23
CA ASN A 244 -7.86 6.97 -2.49
C ASN A 244 -6.70 6.58 -3.45
N PHE A 245 -6.98 5.70 -4.40
CA PHE A 245 -6.10 5.35 -5.51
C PHE A 245 -6.36 6.27 -6.71
N LYS A 246 -5.58 6.13 -7.76
CA LYS A 246 -5.72 6.91 -8.98
C LYS A 246 -5.88 6.01 -10.19
N ALA A 247 -6.78 6.37 -11.10
CA ALA A 247 -6.71 5.83 -12.44
C ALA A 247 -5.50 6.42 -13.16
N ASP A 248 -4.73 5.54 -13.78
CA ASP A 248 -3.56 5.89 -14.57
C ASP A 248 -3.58 5.10 -15.89
N MET A 249 -2.70 5.47 -16.81
CA MET A 249 -2.58 4.78 -18.09
C MET A 249 -1.33 3.92 -18.08
N VAL A 250 -1.46 2.68 -18.51
CA VAL A 250 -0.32 1.82 -18.83
C VAL A 250 0.19 2.23 -20.22
N PRO A 251 1.42 2.73 -20.35
CA PRO A 251 1.95 3.21 -21.62
C PRO A 251 2.06 2.10 -22.67
N VAL A 252 1.85 2.46 -23.94
CA VAL A 252 2.12 1.55 -25.06
C VAL A 252 3.58 1.05 -25.00
N GLY A 253 3.80 -0.21 -25.35
CA GLY A 253 5.12 -0.82 -25.32
C GLY A 253 5.61 -1.26 -23.92
N THR A 254 4.83 -1.06 -22.84
CA THR A 254 5.13 -1.62 -21.51
C THR A 254 5.25 -3.14 -21.58
N TYR A 255 4.38 -3.78 -22.35
CA TYR A 255 4.42 -5.20 -22.68
C TYR A 255 4.32 -5.41 -24.20
N PRO A 256 4.93 -6.49 -24.76
CA PRO A 256 4.94 -6.73 -26.20
C PRO A 256 3.55 -6.84 -26.85
N PHE A 257 2.52 -7.19 -26.07
CA PHE A 257 1.14 -7.37 -26.53
C PHE A 257 0.30 -6.08 -26.47
N MET A 258 0.89 -4.95 -26.07
CA MET A 258 0.15 -3.68 -25.92
C MET A 258 0.32 -2.81 -27.15
N GLU A 259 -0.78 -2.62 -27.89
CA GLU A 259 -0.83 -1.81 -29.12
C GLU A 259 -1.23 -0.35 -28.85
N LYS A 260 -1.79 -0.07 -27.68
CA LYS A 260 -2.22 1.25 -27.21
C LYS A 260 -2.03 1.39 -25.71
N GLU A 261 -2.34 2.56 -25.18
CA GLU A 261 -2.44 2.76 -23.73
C GLU A 261 -3.73 2.17 -23.17
N TYR A 262 -3.68 1.64 -21.97
CA TYR A 262 -4.84 1.07 -21.27
C TYR A 262 -5.01 1.68 -19.88
N PRO A 263 -6.26 2.00 -19.47
CA PRO A 263 -6.50 2.50 -18.14
C PRO A 263 -6.36 1.39 -17.11
N THR A 264 -5.83 1.77 -15.96
CA THR A 264 -5.68 0.89 -14.80
C THR A 264 -5.77 1.67 -13.49
N VAL A 265 -5.71 0.97 -12.37
CA VAL A 265 -5.60 1.58 -11.05
C VAL A 265 -4.14 1.56 -10.60
N ARG A 266 -3.61 2.75 -10.30
CA ARG A 266 -2.33 2.93 -9.63
C ARG A 266 -2.56 3.10 -8.14
N GLN A 267 -1.87 2.29 -7.35
CA GLN A 267 -1.99 2.30 -5.91
C GLN A 267 -0.69 2.67 -5.21
N TRP A 268 -0.84 3.17 -4.01
CA TRP A 268 0.24 3.51 -3.11
C TRP A 268 0.36 2.49 -1.98
N VAL A 269 1.55 2.44 -1.37
CA VAL A 269 1.85 1.66 -0.17
C VAL A 269 2.53 2.58 0.85
N ALA A 270 2.12 2.47 2.10
CA ALA A 270 2.59 3.31 3.18
C ALA A 270 3.11 2.52 4.38
N LEU A 271 3.97 3.17 5.14
CA LEU A 271 4.27 2.84 6.53
C LEU A 271 3.26 3.55 7.43
N LEU A 272 2.58 2.79 8.29
CA LEU A 272 1.72 3.30 9.34
C LEU A 272 2.32 2.94 10.71
N ALA A 273 2.00 3.72 11.74
CA ALA A 273 2.36 3.44 13.13
C ALA A 273 1.13 3.33 14.02
N GLY A 274 1.19 2.47 15.02
CA GLY A 274 0.20 2.43 16.08
C GLY A 274 0.25 3.71 16.92
N SER A 275 -0.89 4.13 17.45
CA SER A 275 -0.99 5.36 18.27
C SER A 275 -0.23 5.29 19.61
N HIS A 276 0.26 4.11 19.99
CA HIS A 276 1.08 3.88 21.19
C HIS A 276 2.57 4.15 20.97
N VAL A 277 3.02 4.26 19.71
CA VAL A 277 4.45 4.39 19.39
C VAL A 277 4.95 5.78 19.80
N PRO A 278 6.07 5.87 20.54
CA PRO A 278 6.61 7.17 20.95
C PRO A 278 7.03 8.04 19.75
N ASP A 279 6.79 9.34 19.86
CA ASP A 279 7.12 10.32 18.81
C ASP A 279 8.59 10.25 18.38
N GLU A 280 9.50 10.06 19.33
CA GLU A 280 10.93 9.92 19.08
C GLU A 280 11.25 8.73 18.17
N VAL A 281 10.60 7.58 18.41
CA VAL A 281 10.82 6.36 17.62
C VAL A 281 10.41 6.59 16.17
N VAL A 282 9.23 7.18 15.97
CA VAL A 282 8.73 7.48 14.63
C VAL A 282 9.57 8.55 13.95
N TYR A 283 9.95 9.62 14.65
CA TYR A 283 10.83 10.67 14.12
C TYR A 283 12.15 10.10 13.63
N LYS A 284 12.81 9.29 14.46
CA LYS A 284 14.10 8.66 14.12
C LYS A 284 13.99 7.68 12.97
N TYR A 285 12.90 6.91 12.90
CA TYR A 285 12.65 6.00 11.78
C TYR A 285 12.50 6.78 10.46
N VAL A 286 11.68 7.83 10.44
CA VAL A 286 11.47 8.71 9.28
C VAL A 286 12.78 9.38 8.86
N LYS A 287 13.52 9.92 9.83
CA LYS A 287 14.83 10.55 9.59
C LYS A 287 15.84 9.59 8.98
N ALA A 288 15.93 8.36 9.51
CA ALA A 288 16.80 7.33 8.94
C ALA A 288 16.50 7.05 7.48
N MET A 289 15.22 6.93 7.12
CA MET A 289 14.81 6.71 5.73
C MET A 289 15.13 7.90 4.83
N ALA A 290 14.80 9.12 5.25
CA ALA A 290 14.99 10.32 4.46
C ALA A 290 16.46 10.67 4.22
N GLU A 291 17.29 10.56 5.25
CA GLU A 291 18.71 10.89 5.17
C GLU A 291 19.55 9.80 4.47
N ASN A 292 18.97 8.62 4.24
CA ASN A 292 19.58 7.51 3.52
C ASN A 292 18.82 7.10 2.24
N GLU A 293 18.20 8.06 1.55
CA GLU A 293 17.36 7.84 0.38
C GLU A 293 17.97 6.85 -0.63
N LYS A 294 19.24 7.05 -1.01
CA LYS A 294 19.93 6.18 -1.98
C LYS A 294 20.06 4.74 -1.49
N ARG A 295 20.27 4.53 -0.20
CA ARG A 295 20.34 3.20 0.41
C ARG A 295 18.95 2.53 0.42
N VAL A 296 17.91 3.29 0.70
CA VAL A 296 16.53 2.80 0.63
C VAL A 296 16.18 2.41 -0.81
N GLN A 297 16.55 3.24 -1.79
CA GLN A 297 16.38 2.92 -3.22
C GLN A 297 17.17 1.67 -3.64
N ALA A 298 18.36 1.45 -3.08
CA ALA A 298 19.19 0.28 -3.35
C ALA A 298 18.61 -1.04 -2.85
N ILE A 299 17.62 -1.03 -1.95
CA ILE A 299 16.84 -2.23 -1.57
C ILE A 299 16.14 -2.84 -2.81
N GLY A 300 15.84 -2.01 -3.80
CA GLY A 300 15.32 -2.46 -5.09
C GLY A 300 13.80 -2.48 -5.15
N GLY A 301 13.25 -3.22 -6.14
CA GLY A 301 11.81 -3.31 -6.38
C GLY A 301 11.16 -1.94 -6.57
N SER A 302 9.99 -1.75 -5.98
CA SER A 302 9.22 -0.50 -6.07
C SER A 302 9.94 0.70 -5.46
N LEU A 303 10.75 0.50 -4.41
CA LEU A 303 11.51 1.58 -3.78
C LEU A 303 12.53 2.21 -4.73
N LYS A 304 13.16 1.41 -5.60
CA LYS A 304 14.21 1.88 -6.51
C LYS A 304 13.75 3.05 -7.38
N THR A 305 12.51 3.05 -7.82
CA THR A 305 11.99 4.02 -8.80
C THR A 305 10.97 5.01 -8.22
N SER A 306 10.44 4.73 -7.03
CA SER A 306 9.36 5.53 -6.45
C SER A 306 9.75 6.26 -5.17
N PHE A 307 10.68 5.73 -4.36
CA PHE A 307 11.03 6.30 -3.08
C PHE A 307 11.90 7.56 -3.22
N THR A 308 11.47 8.66 -2.62
CA THR A 308 12.30 9.85 -2.39
C THR A 308 11.90 10.50 -1.06
N ALA A 309 12.83 11.22 -0.42
CA ALA A 309 12.55 11.94 0.83
C ALA A 309 11.36 12.91 0.67
N ALA A 310 11.24 13.58 -0.46
CA ALA A 310 10.10 14.48 -0.75
C ALA A 310 8.76 13.72 -0.85
N LYS A 311 8.75 12.53 -1.42
CA LYS A 311 7.52 11.73 -1.56
C LYS A 311 7.08 11.06 -0.26
N MET A 312 7.99 10.88 0.72
CA MET A 312 7.63 10.30 2.02
C MET A 312 6.50 11.07 2.71
N ALA A 313 6.50 12.39 2.57
CA ALA A 313 5.49 13.27 3.17
C ALA A 313 4.17 13.34 2.38
N VAL A 314 4.05 12.68 1.23
CA VAL A 314 2.77 12.59 0.51
C VAL A 314 1.86 11.62 1.26
N ASN A 315 0.66 12.08 1.60
CA ASN A 315 -0.29 11.31 2.41
C ASN A 315 -1.60 11.04 1.65
N PRO A 316 -1.61 10.07 0.75
CA PRO A 316 -2.81 9.73 -0.02
C PRO A 316 -3.88 9.03 0.83
N ALA A 317 -3.51 8.53 2.02
CA ALA A 317 -4.42 7.88 2.95
C ALA A 317 -5.40 8.86 3.62
N ASN A 318 -5.11 10.16 3.60
CA ASN A 318 -5.85 11.19 4.33
C ASN A 318 -5.99 10.88 5.84
N LEU A 319 -5.03 10.16 6.40
CA LEU A 319 -4.94 9.90 7.84
C LEU A 319 -4.19 11.04 8.54
N PRO A 320 -4.43 11.27 9.83
CA PRO A 320 -3.52 12.11 10.62
C PRO A 320 -2.09 11.58 10.54
N TYR A 321 -1.12 12.47 10.36
CA TYR A 321 0.28 12.08 10.54
C TYR A 321 0.53 11.71 11.99
N HIS A 322 1.40 10.73 12.20
CA HIS A 322 1.98 10.51 13.52
C HIS A 322 2.79 11.76 13.95
N PRO A 323 2.67 12.24 15.21
CA PRO A 323 3.33 13.48 15.62
C PRO A 323 4.83 13.49 15.36
N GLY A 324 5.53 12.38 15.59
CA GLY A 324 6.95 12.24 15.29
C GLY A 324 7.29 12.40 13.81
N ALA A 325 6.46 11.85 12.90
CA ALA A 325 6.62 12.03 11.46
C ALA A 325 6.33 13.47 11.04
N LEU A 326 5.22 14.05 11.53
CA LEU A 326 4.83 15.42 11.25
C LEU A 326 5.91 16.41 11.67
N ARG A 327 6.52 16.21 12.85
CA ARG A 327 7.61 17.03 13.34
C ARG A 327 8.80 17.03 12.37
N TYR A 328 9.26 15.85 11.95
CA TYR A 328 10.35 15.76 10.98
C TYR A 328 10.01 16.48 9.66
N TYR A 329 8.83 16.26 9.13
CA TYR A 329 8.40 16.87 7.87
C TYR A 329 8.30 18.39 7.96
N LYS A 330 7.81 18.95 9.09
CA LYS A 330 7.80 20.40 9.33
C LYS A 330 9.21 20.98 9.43
N GLU A 331 10.11 20.31 10.17
CA GLU A 331 11.51 20.73 10.28
C GLU A 331 12.23 20.76 8.91
N LYS A 332 11.83 19.90 7.97
CA LYS A 332 12.37 19.83 6.61
C LYS A 332 11.57 20.64 5.57
N GLY A 333 10.49 21.31 5.97
CA GLY A 333 9.64 22.08 5.07
C GLY A 333 8.86 21.25 4.06
N LEU A 334 8.67 19.95 4.34
CA LEU A 334 7.95 19.02 3.44
C LEU A 334 6.42 19.09 3.62
N VAL A 335 5.96 19.59 4.75
CA VAL A 335 4.55 19.88 5.03
C VAL A 335 4.44 21.24 5.74
N LYS A 336 3.27 21.89 5.63
CA LYS A 336 2.97 23.19 6.26
C LYS A 336 2.56 23.04 7.73
#